data_508df882f879f06ac8109250427f0651
#
_entry.id   508df882f879f06ac8109250427f0651
#
_cell.length_a   1.000
_cell.length_b   1.000
_cell.length_c   1.000
_cell.angle_alpha   90.00
_cell.angle_beta   90.00
_cell.angle_gamma   90.00
#
_symmetry.space_group_name_H-M   'P 1'
#
loop_
_entity.id
_entity.type
_entity.pdbx_description
1 polymer ?
#
loop_
_entity_poly.entity_id
_entity_poly.type
_entity_poly.pdbx_seq_one_letter_code
_entity_poly.pdbx_strand_id
1 'polypeptide(L)' 'MSDPSVITRVDAPPTLEEAQEMVGGMVELVMLSDGDQMLVNEEGLLYGLPLNQKASEVANRHIVGNALILRGKAKWT' A
#
# COMPACT_ATOMS: atom_id res chain seq x y z
N MET A 1 11.43 18.43 -6.95
CA MET A 1 11.31 17.02 -7.30
C MET A 1 10.06 16.42 -6.68
N SER A 2 9.34 15.68 -7.46
CA SER A 2 8.11 15.08 -6.95
C SER A 2 8.41 13.87 -6.09
N ASP A 3 7.56 13.64 -5.10
CA ASP A 3 7.61 12.44 -4.31
C ASP A 3 7.06 11.29 -5.16
N PRO A 4 7.83 10.24 -5.42
CA PRO A 4 7.36 9.13 -6.22
C PRO A 4 6.39 8.21 -5.49
N SER A 5 6.27 8.34 -4.17
CA SER A 5 5.43 7.44 -3.39
C SER A 5 4.07 8.07 -3.16
N VAL A 6 3.02 7.32 -3.48
CA VAL A 6 1.65 7.81 -3.36
C VAL A 6 0.81 6.84 -2.56
N ILE A 7 -0.28 7.35 -2.00
CA ILE A 7 -1.34 6.54 -1.40
C ILE A 7 -2.54 6.62 -2.33
N THR A 8 -3.07 5.45 -2.70
CA THR A 8 -4.29 5.37 -3.49
C THR A 8 -5.37 4.69 -2.65
N ARG A 9 -6.52 5.34 -2.53
CA ARG A 9 -7.67 4.76 -1.84
C ARG A 9 -8.64 4.22 -2.88
N VAL A 10 -9.10 3.00 -2.66
CA VAL A 10 -9.98 2.35 -3.63
C VAL A 10 -11.29 1.94 -2.97
N ASP A 11 -12.37 2.01 -3.75
CA ASP A 11 -13.71 1.69 -3.28
C ASP A 11 -14.19 0.31 -3.73
N ALA A 12 -13.44 -0.33 -4.60
CA ALA A 12 -13.73 -1.68 -5.08
C ALA A 12 -12.48 -2.53 -4.93
N PRO A 13 -12.61 -3.84 -4.64
CA PRO A 13 -11.43 -4.67 -4.44
C PRO A 13 -10.63 -4.80 -5.74
N PRO A 14 -9.34 -4.44 -5.71
CA PRO A 14 -8.50 -4.66 -6.88
C PRO A 14 -8.20 -6.14 -7.02
N THR A 15 -7.90 -6.56 -8.25
CA THR A 15 -7.37 -7.90 -8.43
C THR A 15 -5.94 -7.94 -7.92
N LEU A 16 -5.42 -9.14 -7.68
CA LEU A 16 -4.03 -9.28 -7.28
C LEU A 16 -3.10 -8.66 -8.31
N GLU A 17 -3.38 -8.87 -9.60
CA GLU A 17 -2.55 -8.32 -10.67
C GLU A 17 -2.56 -6.80 -10.67
N GLU A 18 -3.74 -6.20 -10.47
CA GLU A 18 -3.84 -4.74 -10.39
C GLU A 18 -3.04 -4.21 -9.21
N ALA A 19 -3.16 -4.86 -8.05
CA ALA A 19 -2.44 -4.43 -6.86
C ALA A 19 -0.93 -4.55 -7.06
N GLN A 20 -0.48 -5.64 -7.69
CA GLN A 20 0.93 -5.83 -7.97
C GLN A 20 1.48 -4.75 -8.89
N GLU A 21 0.70 -4.36 -9.90
CA GLU A 21 1.10 -3.27 -10.79
C GLU A 21 1.25 -1.96 -10.02
N MET A 22 0.29 -1.68 -9.15
CA MET A 22 0.26 -0.40 -8.45
C MET A 22 1.38 -0.27 -7.42
N VAL A 23 1.76 -1.36 -6.77
CA VAL A 23 2.85 -1.32 -5.79
C VAL A 23 4.20 -1.68 -6.42
N GLY A 24 4.20 -2.16 -7.65
CA GLY A 24 5.44 -2.44 -8.36
C GLY A 24 6.07 -3.79 -8.06
N GLY A 25 5.30 -4.75 -7.56
CA GLY A 25 5.82 -6.08 -7.25
C GLY A 25 4.87 -6.86 -6.36
N MET A 26 5.40 -7.83 -5.65
CA MET A 26 4.60 -8.65 -4.74
C MET A 26 3.99 -7.79 -3.65
N VAL A 27 2.74 -8.09 -3.28
CA VAL A 27 2.02 -7.29 -2.30
C VAL A 27 2.08 -7.93 -0.91
N GLU A 28 2.15 -7.08 0.08
CA GLU A 28 2.00 -7.44 1.49
C GLU A 28 0.78 -6.71 2.03
N LEU A 29 -0.06 -7.41 2.78
CA LEU A 29 -1.24 -6.82 3.38
C LEU A 29 -0.91 -6.41 4.82
N VAL A 30 -1.17 -5.13 5.11
CA VAL A 30 -0.95 -4.56 6.44
C VAL A 30 -2.32 -4.17 6.99
N MET A 31 -2.67 -4.69 8.17
CA MET A 31 -3.93 -4.32 8.81
C MET A 31 -3.74 -2.99 9.53
N LEU A 32 -4.68 -2.07 9.31
CA LEU A 32 -4.66 -0.77 9.95
C LEU A 32 -5.50 -0.81 11.23
N SER A 33 -5.21 0.14 12.13
CA SER A 33 -5.87 0.15 13.44
C SER A 33 -7.37 0.40 13.34
N ASP A 34 -7.84 1.04 12.27
CA ASP A 34 -9.27 1.30 12.07
C ASP A 34 -9.99 0.16 11.34
N GLY A 35 -9.28 -0.93 11.06
CA GLY A 35 -9.86 -2.08 10.38
C GLY A 35 -9.70 -2.07 8.87
N ASP A 36 -9.20 -0.98 8.30
CA ASP A 36 -8.91 -0.93 6.88
C ASP A 36 -7.65 -1.75 6.56
N GLN A 37 -7.45 -2.06 5.30
CA GLN A 37 -6.29 -2.82 4.84
C GLN A 37 -5.40 -1.92 3.99
N MET A 38 -4.09 -2.12 4.12
CA MET A 38 -3.12 -1.43 3.27
C MET A 38 -2.31 -2.47 2.51
N LEU A 39 -2.19 -2.28 1.20
CA LEU A 39 -1.34 -3.14 0.37
C LEU A 39 -0.09 -2.37 0.01
N VAL A 40 1.05 -2.99 0.21
CA VAL A 40 2.35 -2.39 -0.05
C VAL A 40 3.24 -3.39 -0.77
N ASN A 41 4.37 -2.92 -1.30
CA ASN A 41 5.34 -3.80 -1.92
C ASN A 41 6.06 -4.59 -0.83
N GLU A 42 5.94 -5.91 -0.88
CA GLU A 42 6.54 -6.80 0.11
C GLU A 42 8.07 -6.66 0.15
N GLU A 43 8.67 -6.35 -0.99
CA GLU A 43 10.12 -6.26 -1.12
C GLU A 43 10.60 -4.83 -1.32
N GLY A 44 9.81 -3.86 -0.87
CA GLY A 44 10.13 -2.45 -1.12
C GLY A 44 11.47 -2.02 -0.58
N LEU A 45 11.85 -2.49 0.61
CA LEU A 45 13.15 -2.16 1.19
C LEU A 45 14.28 -2.78 0.37
N LEU A 46 14.07 -3.98 -0.13
CA LEU A 46 15.06 -4.67 -0.95
C LEU A 46 15.33 -3.90 -2.25
N TYR A 47 14.29 -3.33 -2.85
CA TYR A 47 14.42 -2.56 -4.08
C TYR A 47 14.83 -1.11 -3.85
N GLY A 48 14.97 -0.69 -2.60
CA GLY A 48 15.35 0.68 -2.29
C GLY A 48 14.27 1.69 -2.60
N LEU A 49 13.01 1.31 -2.49
CA LEU A 49 11.91 2.24 -2.77
C LEU A 49 11.90 3.37 -1.75
N PRO A 50 11.48 4.58 -2.18
CA PRO A 50 11.50 5.73 -1.28
C PRO A 50 10.47 5.59 -0.17
N LEU A 51 10.76 6.22 0.97
CA LEU A 51 9.85 6.25 2.11
C LEU A 51 8.53 6.89 1.72
N ASN A 52 7.44 6.22 2.06
CA ASN A 52 6.11 6.77 1.90
C ASN A 52 5.68 7.30 3.26
N GLN A 53 5.91 8.57 3.49
CA GLN A 53 5.71 9.15 4.80
C GLN A 53 4.26 9.07 5.26
N LYS A 54 3.32 9.39 4.37
CA LYS A 54 1.90 9.35 4.72
C LYS A 54 1.42 7.93 5.03
N ALA A 55 1.83 6.97 4.22
CA ALA A 55 1.46 5.58 4.47
C ALA A 55 2.07 5.09 5.78
N SER A 56 3.29 5.51 6.07
CA SER A 56 3.96 5.13 7.32
C SER A 56 3.22 5.67 8.52
N GLU A 57 2.71 6.89 8.43
CA GLU A 57 1.91 7.48 9.51
C GLU A 57 0.60 6.73 9.70
N VAL A 58 -0.09 6.42 8.60
CA VAL A 58 -1.37 5.71 8.66
C VAL A 58 -1.19 4.30 9.23
N ALA A 59 -0.13 3.62 8.82
CA ALA A 59 0.11 2.24 9.24
C ALA A 59 0.85 2.15 10.57
N ASN A 60 1.40 3.26 11.05
CA ASN A 60 2.21 3.31 12.27
C ASN A 60 3.39 2.35 12.17
N ARG A 61 4.01 2.29 10.99
CA ARG A 61 5.21 1.49 10.74
C ARG A 61 5.90 2.02 9.49
N HIS A 62 7.13 1.58 9.28
CA HIS A 62 7.93 2.04 8.15
C HIS A 62 7.41 1.45 6.85
N ILE A 63 6.83 2.30 5.98
CA ILE A 63 6.29 1.90 4.69
C ILE A 63 7.06 2.59 3.58
N VAL A 64 7.48 1.85 2.57
CA VAL A 64 8.19 2.39 1.42
C VAL A 64 7.41 2.09 0.14
N GLY A 65 7.54 2.96 -0.85
CA GLY A 65 6.86 2.79 -2.13
C GLY A 65 5.40 3.16 -2.08
N ASN A 66 4.71 2.86 -3.18
CA ASN A 66 3.28 3.16 -3.29
C ASN A 66 2.46 2.25 -2.37
N ALA A 67 1.35 2.78 -1.86
CA ALA A 67 0.46 2.04 -0.99
C ALA A 67 -0.98 2.19 -1.46
N LEU A 68 -1.74 1.12 -1.30
CA LEU A 68 -3.19 1.10 -1.57
C LEU A 68 -3.90 0.96 -0.25
N ILE A 69 -4.98 1.72 -0.06
CA ILE A 69 -5.83 1.54 1.11
C ILE A 69 -7.17 1.00 0.65
N LEU A 70 -7.53 -0.17 1.17
CA LEU A 70 -8.78 -0.85 0.87
C LEU A 70 -9.74 -0.63 2.02
N ARG A 71 -10.86 0.00 1.71
CA ARG A 71 -11.85 0.38 2.71
C ARG A 71 -13.19 -0.26 2.41
N GLY A 72 -13.93 -0.62 3.47
CA GLY A 72 -15.27 -1.14 3.33
C GLY A 72 -15.33 -2.34 2.38
N LYS A 73 -16.08 -2.20 1.30
CA LYS A 73 -16.28 -3.29 0.34
C LYS A 73 -15.03 -3.62 -0.47
N ALA A 74 -14.03 -2.74 -0.47
CA ALA A 74 -12.81 -2.97 -1.22
C ALA A 74 -11.84 -3.93 -0.51
N LYS A 75 -12.09 -4.25 0.73
CA LYS A 75 -11.19 -5.11 1.49
C LYS A 75 -11.11 -6.51 0.90
N TRP A 76 -9.92 -7.05 0.96
CA TRP A 76 -9.70 -8.45 0.59
C TRP A 76 -10.11 -9.33 1.78
N THR A 77 -10.81 -10.40 1.47
CA THR A 77 -11.23 -11.38 2.50
C THR A 77 -10.40 -12.64 2.44
#